data_abc38630c57badf6457642abaac58eee
#
_entry.id   abc38630c57badf6457642abaac58eee
#
_cell.length_a   1.000
_cell.length_b   1.000
_cell.length_c   1.000
_cell.angle_alpha   90.00
_cell.angle_beta   90.00
_cell.angle_gamma   90.00
#
_symmetry.space_group_name_H-M   'P 1'
#
loop_
_entity.id
_entity.type
_entity.pdbx_description
1 polymer ?
#
loop_
_entity_poly.entity_id
_entity_poly.type
_entity_poly.pdbx_seq_one_letter_code
_entity_poly.pdbx_strand_id
1 'polypeptide(L)'
;MAGSAKIEAMITSAGRIVLAAVFLYAGGLKALDPAGFALSIDNYRLLPYPAAAALALYLPWLELGSGLAVLWPRIRTGALAVLLGLGLVFSGVIASAWLRSLDISCGCFGDGAHGRSALAVSLLRSVFLVLLCAWLLGREWELHYADRAGRSQ
;
A
#
# COMPACT_ATOMS: atom_id res chain seq x y z
N MET A 1 -0.59 31.07 -14.36
CA MET A 1 -1.44 29.87 -14.45
C MET A 1 -0.71 28.63 -14.98
N ALA A 2 0.14 28.71 -16.02
CA ALA A 2 0.88 27.54 -16.55
C ALA A 2 1.94 26.93 -15.59
N GLY A 3 2.49 27.72 -14.68
CA GLY A 3 3.49 27.23 -13.69
C GLY A 3 2.89 26.31 -12.63
N SER A 4 1.69 26.62 -12.12
CA SER A 4 1.00 25.82 -11.10
C SER A 4 0.66 24.41 -11.62
N ALA A 5 0.12 24.30 -12.83
CA ALA A 5 -0.23 23.03 -13.45
C ALA A 5 1.00 22.10 -13.65
N LYS A 6 2.16 22.68 -13.99
CA LYS A 6 3.41 21.89 -14.13
C LYS A 6 3.91 21.37 -12.78
N ILE A 7 3.82 22.18 -11.73
CA ILE A 7 4.22 21.77 -10.37
C ILE A 7 3.32 20.66 -9.88
N GLU A 8 2.01 20.76 -10.04
CA GLU A 8 1.06 19.73 -9.67
C GLU A 8 1.31 18.42 -10.41
N ALA A 9 1.55 18.47 -11.72
CA ALA A 9 1.90 17.28 -12.51
C ALA A 9 3.21 16.62 -12.03
N MET A 10 4.21 17.41 -11.65
CA MET A 10 5.46 16.90 -11.07
C MET A 10 5.20 16.21 -9.72
N ILE A 11 4.44 16.83 -8.83
CA ILE A 11 4.15 16.28 -7.49
C ILE A 11 3.38 14.96 -7.61
N THR A 12 2.34 14.91 -8.46
CA THR A 12 1.57 13.69 -8.67
C THR A 12 2.41 12.57 -9.30
N SER A 13 3.29 12.90 -10.25
CA SER A 13 4.20 11.92 -10.85
C SER A 13 5.22 11.40 -9.83
N ALA A 14 5.82 12.28 -9.03
CA ALA A 14 6.73 11.89 -7.96
C ALA A 14 6.02 10.99 -6.92
N GLY A 15 4.80 11.35 -6.50
CA GLY A 15 4.00 10.54 -5.58
C GLY A 15 3.73 9.12 -6.12
N ARG A 16 3.42 8.99 -7.41
CA ARG A 16 3.22 7.67 -8.07
C ARG A 16 4.49 6.84 -8.09
N ILE A 17 5.63 7.44 -8.41
CA ILE A 17 6.93 6.75 -8.44
C ILE A 17 7.31 6.28 -7.03
N VAL A 18 7.17 7.13 -6.03
CA VAL A 18 7.44 6.77 -4.63
C VAL A 18 6.54 5.62 -4.18
N LEU A 19 5.24 5.72 -4.47
CA LEU A 19 4.27 4.68 -4.13
C LEU A 19 4.64 3.34 -4.80
N ALA A 20 4.90 3.36 -6.11
CA ALA A 20 5.33 2.17 -6.85
C ALA A 20 6.61 1.56 -6.26
N ALA A 21 7.64 2.37 -6.00
CA ALA A 21 8.90 1.91 -5.43
C ALA A 21 8.72 1.24 -4.06
N VAL A 22 7.90 1.84 -3.18
CA VAL A 22 7.64 1.27 -1.85
C VAL A 22 6.92 -0.07 -1.94
N PHE A 23 5.88 -0.19 -2.77
CA PHE A 23 5.14 -1.44 -2.90
C PHE A 23 5.92 -2.52 -3.66
N LEU A 24 6.73 -2.15 -4.65
CA LEU A 24 7.64 -3.09 -5.32
C LEU A 24 8.71 -3.60 -4.36
N TYR A 25 9.28 -2.74 -3.53
CA TYR A 25 10.26 -3.15 -2.52
C TYR A 25 9.63 -4.05 -1.46
N ALA A 26 8.48 -3.65 -0.88
CA ALA A 26 7.80 -4.42 0.15
C ALA A 26 7.27 -5.76 -0.37
N GLY A 27 6.66 -5.78 -1.55
CA GLY A 27 6.19 -7.00 -2.20
C GLY A 27 7.35 -7.92 -2.59
N GLY A 28 8.47 -7.35 -3.06
CA GLY A 28 9.68 -8.11 -3.38
C GLY A 28 10.26 -8.84 -2.17
N LEU A 29 10.42 -8.17 -1.03
CA LEU A 29 10.90 -8.79 0.21
C LEU A 29 10.00 -9.95 0.66
N LYS A 30 8.68 -9.78 0.61
CA LYS A 30 7.70 -10.81 0.97
C LYS A 30 7.71 -12.00 -0.01
N ALA A 31 7.92 -11.72 -1.30
CA ALA A 31 8.01 -12.76 -2.33
C ALA A 31 9.29 -13.60 -2.22
N LEU A 32 10.37 -13.03 -1.67
CA LEU A 32 11.63 -13.73 -1.44
C LEU A 32 11.58 -14.66 -0.24
N ASP A 33 10.77 -14.35 0.79
CA ASP A 33 10.56 -15.20 1.97
C ASP A 33 9.07 -15.35 2.30
N PRO A 34 8.32 -16.12 1.52
CA PRO A 34 6.90 -16.35 1.78
C PRO A 34 6.64 -17.12 3.08
N ALA A 35 7.57 -17.97 3.52
CA ALA A 35 7.43 -18.70 4.77
C ALA A 35 7.54 -17.79 6.00
N GLY A 36 8.53 -16.91 6.03
CA GLY A 36 8.68 -15.89 7.07
C GLY A 36 7.50 -14.90 7.07
N PHE A 37 6.99 -14.57 5.89
CA PHE A 37 5.81 -13.71 5.79
C PHE A 37 4.53 -14.40 6.29
N ALA A 38 4.35 -15.71 6.02
CA ALA A 38 3.24 -16.49 6.57
C ALA A 38 3.25 -16.53 8.11
N LEU A 39 4.44 -16.76 8.70
CA LEU A 39 4.62 -16.69 10.15
C LEU A 39 4.34 -15.30 10.71
N SER A 40 4.74 -14.26 9.99
CA SER A 40 4.42 -12.87 10.38
C SER A 40 2.92 -12.62 10.41
N ILE A 41 2.15 -13.12 9.41
CA ILE A 41 0.68 -13.03 9.40
C ILE A 41 0.07 -13.84 10.55
N ASP A 42 0.57 -15.04 10.80
CA ASP A 42 0.08 -15.91 11.88
C ASP A 42 0.26 -15.30 13.27
N ASN A 43 1.36 -14.57 13.49
CA ASN A 43 1.65 -13.86 14.73
C ASN A 43 0.59 -12.81 15.13
N TYR A 44 -0.18 -12.29 14.17
CA TYR A 44 -1.30 -11.40 14.46
C TYR A 44 -2.49 -12.15 15.09
N ARG A 45 -2.52 -13.48 15.02
CA ARG A 45 -3.58 -14.36 15.60
C ARG A 45 -4.99 -13.94 15.17
N LEU A 46 -5.14 -13.57 13.92
CA LEU A 46 -6.43 -13.18 13.31
C LEU A 46 -7.00 -14.28 12.42
N LEU A 47 -6.13 -15.16 11.89
CA LEU A 47 -6.49 -16.18 10.91
C LEU A 47 -5.81 -17.52 11.29
N PRO A 48 -6.42 -18.66 10.91
CA PRO A 48 -5.74 -19.96 11.02
C PRO A 48 -4.56 -20.03 10.05
N TYR A 49 -3.50 -20.76 10.43
CA TYR A 49 -2.25 -20.85 9.67
C TYR A 49 -2.42 -21.17 8.17
N PRO A 50 -3.32 -22.08 7.73
CA PRO A 50 -3.51 -22.33 6.29
C PRO A 50 -3.96 -21.09 5.52
N ALA A 51 -4.80 -20.24 6.13
CA ALA A 51 -5.21 -18.97 5.52
C ALA A 51 -4.06 -17.94 5.50
N ALA A 52 -3.26 -17.87 6.56
CA ALA A 52 -2.06 -17.05 6.62
C ALA A 52 -1.07 -17.44 5.52
N ALA A 53 -0.83 -18.75 5.33
CA ALA A 53 0.04 -19.26 4.27
C ALA A 53 -0.49 -18.93 2.86
N ALA A 54 -1.79 -19.08 2.62
CA ALA A 54 -2.40 -18.70 1.34
C ALA A 54 -2.23 -17.21 1.07
N LEU A 55 -2.50 -16.35 2.05
CA LEU A 55 -2.30 -14.90 1.91
C LEU A 55 -0.83 -14.55 1.63
N ALA A 56 0.11 -15.21 2.32
CA ALA A 56 1.53 -14.99 2.11
C ALA A 56 1.99 -15.32 0.69
N LEU A 57 1.32 -16.23 0.00
CA LEU A 57 1.60 -16.53 -1.40
C LEU A 57 0.98 -15.53 -2.37
N TYR A 58 -0.22 -15.01 -2.10
CA TYR A 58 -0.94 -14.14 -3.04
C TYR A 58 -0.66 -12.66 -2.86
N LEU A 59 -0.52 -12.18 -1.62
CA LEU A 59 -0.37 -10.75 -1.34
C LEU A 59 0.85 -10.11 -2.01
N PRO A 60 2.05 -10.72 -1.98
CA PRO A 60 3.23 -10.13 -2.59
C PRO A 60 3.04 -9.87 -4.10
N TRP A 61 2.42 -10.79 -4.81
CA TRP A 61 2.16 -10.65 -6.25
C TRP A 61 1.12 -9.57 -6.53
N LEU A 62 0.12 -9.42 -5.66
CA LEU A 62 -0.85 -8.35 -5.77
C LEU A 62 -0.21 -6.98 -5.51
N GLU A 63 0.70 -6.87 -4.54
CA GLU A 63 1.48 -5.66 -4.26
C GLU A 63 2.39 -5.29 -5.44
N LEU A 64 3.16 -6.27 -5.96
CA LEU A 64 4.06 -6.08 -7.10
C LEU A 64 3.29 -5.66 -8.35
N GLY A 65 2.21 -6.38 -8.69
CA GLY A 65 1.38 -6.10 -9.85
C GLY A 65 0.71 -4.74 -9.77
N SER A 66 0.12 -4.39 -8.62
CA SER A 66 -0.53 -3.10 -8.42
C SER A 66 0.48 -1.96 -8.35
N GLY A 67 1.64 -2.16 -7.71
CA GLY A 67 2.73 -1.18 -7.67
C GLY A 67 3.22 -0.82 -9.08
N LEU A 68 3.40 -1.83 -9.94
CA LEU A 68 3.78 -1.61 -11.33
C LEU A 68 2.64 -0.95 -12.13
N ALA A 69 1.40 -1.40 -11.93
CA ALA A 69 0.22 -0.90 -12.63
C ALA A 69 -0.09 0.58 -12.36
N VAL A 70 0.31 1.13 -11.20
CA VAL A 70 0.18 2.56 -10.89
C VAL A 70 0.93 3.44 -11.92
N LEU A 71 2.00 2.94 -12.51
CA LEU A 71 2.77 3.67 -13.51
C LEU A 71 2.08 3.70 -14.89
N TRP A 72 1.08 2.81 -15.12
CA TRP A 72 0.40 2.69 -16.41
C TRP A 72 -0.91 3.50 -16.45
N PRO A 73 -1.03 4.56 -17.28
CA PRO A 73 -2.16 5.49 -17.23
C PRO A 73 -3.54 4.85 -17.34
N ARG A 74 -3.66 3.78 -18.14
CA ARG A 74 -4.97 3.14 -18.43
C ARG A 74 -5.57 2.36 -17.26
N ILE A 75 -4.73 1.78 -16.39
CA ILE A 75 -5.15 0.89 -15.29
C ILE A 75 -4.82 1.49 -13.91
N ARG A 76 -4.25 2.69 -13.88
CA ARG A 76 -3.77 3.38 -12.68
C ARG A 76 -4.82 3.54 -11.61
N THR A 77 -6.03 3.98 -11.98
CA THR A 77 -7.13 4.19 -11.02
C THR A 77 -7.50 2.89 -10.30
N GLY A 78 -7.59 1.78 -11.04
CA GLY A 78 -7.83 0.46 -10.44
C GLY A 78 -6.68 0.02 -9.53
N ALA A 79 -5.44 0.22 -9.97
CA ALA A 79 -4.25 -0.09 -9.16
C ALA A 79 -4.20 0.71 -7.86
N LEU A 80 -4.47 2.02 -7.90
CA LEU A 80 -4.55 2.87 -6.71
C LEU A 80 -5.65 2.42 -5.76
N ALA A 81 -6.81 2.01 -6.27
CA ALA A 81 -7.90 1.48 -5.44
C ALA A 81 -7.49 0.17 -4.73
N VAL A 82 -6.80 -0.74 -5.43
CA VAL A 82 -6.29 -1.97 -4.83
C VAL A 82 -5.25 -1.67 -3.76
N LEU A 83 -4.27 -0.80 -4.04
CA LEU A 83 -3.25 -0.41 -3.06
C LEU A 83 -3.84 0.31 -1.85
N LEU A 84 -4.87 1.14 -2.06
CA LEU A 84 -5.61 1.77 -0.98
C LEU A 84 -6.29 0.72 -0.09
N GLY A 85 -6.99 -0.25 -0.69
CA GLY A 85 -7.63 -1.35 0.02
C GLY A 85 -6.63 -2.18 0.83
N LEU A 86 -5.50 -2.56 0.23
CA LEU A 86 -4.40 -3.27 0.92
C LEU A 86 -3.86 -2.45 2.09
N GLY A 87 -3.58 -1.17 1.87
CA GLY A 87 -3.08 -0.27 2.91
C GLY A 87 -4.05 -0.13 4.08
N LEU A 88 -5.36 -0.04 3.82
CA LEU A 88 -6.38 0.01 4.86
C LEU A 88 -6.44 -1.29 5.68
N VAL A 89 -6.41 -2.44 5.01
CA VAL A 89 -6.38 -3.75 5.68
C VAL A 89 -5.13 -3.88 6.54
N PHE A 90 -3.94 -3.57 6.01
CA PHE A 90 -2.69 -3.62 6.77
C PHE A 90 -2.69 -2.65 7.95
N SER A 91 -3.16 -1.42 7.77
CA SER A 91 -3.28 -0.45 8.86
C SER A 91 -4.21 -0.95 9.97
N GLY A 92 -5.34 -1.54 9.60
CA GLY A 92 -6.29 -2.12 10.55
C GLY A 92 -5.70 -3.30 11.33
N VAL A 93 -4.99 -4.20 10.65
CA VAL A 93 -4.31 -5.34 11.27
C VAL A 93 -3.22 -4.88 12.25
N ILE A 94 -2.36 -3.93 11.84
CA ILE A 94 -1.31 -3.38 12.71
C ILE A 94 -1.92 -2.63 13.90
N ALA A 95 -2.97 -1.83 13.68
CA ALA A 95 -3.67 -1.13 14.75
C ALA A 95 -4.28 -2.11 15.77
N SER A 96 -4.88 -3.22 15.29
CA SER A 96 -5.42 -4.26 16.18
C SER A 96 -4.33 -4.91 17.05
N ALA A 97 -3.17 -5.19 16.46
CA ALA A 97 -2.02 -5.73 17.19
C ALA A 97 -1.48 -4.74 18.24
N TRP A 98 -1.40 -3.47 17.88
CA TRP A 98 -0.98 -2.42 18.79
C TRP A 98 -1.92 -2.24 19.98
N LEU A 99 -3.25 -2.26 19.75
CA LEU A 99 -4.27 -2.21 20.79
C LEU A 99 -4.24 -3.43 21.72
N ARG A 100 -3.95 -4.60 21.16
CA ARG A 100 -3.82 -5.87 21.90
C ARG A 100 -2.47 -6.02 22.60
N SER A 101 -1.57 -5.03 22.49
CA SER A 101 -0.23 -5.02 23.07
C SER A 101 0.61 -6.25 22.69
N LEU A 102 0.46 -6.73 21.45
CA LEU A 102 1.23 -7.84 20.94
C LEU A 102 2.67 -7.40 20.70
N ASP A 103 3.62 -8.21 21.16
CA ASP A 103 5.06 -8.00 20.91
C ASP A 103 5.47 -8.78 19.65
N ILE A 104 5.15 -8.22 18.49
CA ILE A 104 5.40 -8.83 17.19
C ILE A 104 6.10 -7.84 16.24
N SER A 105 6.86 -8.38 15.28
CA SER A 105 7.33 -7.59 14.14
C SER A 105 6.24 -7.50 13.07
N CYS A 106 6.17 -6.36 12.39
CA CYS A 106 5.19 -6.12 11.32
C CYS A 106 5.39 -7.06 10.11
N GLY A 107 6.60 -7.59 9.89
CA GLY A 107 6.94 -8.46 8.75
C GLY A 107 6.89 -7.76 7.38
N CYS A 108 6.50 -6.48 7.32
CA CYS A 108 6.29 -5.78 6.05
C CYS A 108 7.58 -5.38 5.33
N PHE A 109 8.68 -5.22 6.05
CA PHE A 109 9.96 -4.74 5.51
C PHE A 109 11.19 -5.50 6.05
N GLY A 110 11.00 -6.73 6.51
CA GLY A 110 12.09 -7.59 6.98
C GLY A 110 12.76 -7.13 8.28
N ASP A 111 12.20 -6.16 8.98
CA ASP A 111 12.81 -5.57 10.17
C ASP A 111 12.67 -6.51 11.38
N GLY A 112 13.79 -6.90 11.96
CA GLY A 112 13.86 -7.62 13.23
C GLY A 112 13.49 -6.79 14.47
N ALA A 113 12.92 -5.59 14.28
CA ALA A 113 12.48 -4.74 15.37
C ALA A 113 11.16 -5.26 15.95
N HIS A 114 11.17 -5.53 17.25
CA HIS A 114 10.01 -5.99 18.01
C HIS A 114 9.54 -4.89 18.98
N GLY A 115 8.27 -4.99 19.40
CA GLY A 115 7.72 -4.11 20.43
C GLY A 115 6.78 -3.03 19.92
N ARG A 116 6.13 -2.35 20.86
CA ARG A 116 5.10 -1.33 20.60
C ARG A 116 5.59 -0.14 19.76
N SER A 117 6.85 0.26 19.93
CA SER A 117 7.46 1.35 19.15
C SER A 117 7.61 0.98 17.68
N ALA A 118 8.03 -0.26 17.39
CA ALA A 118 8.14 -0.76 16.03
C ALA A 118 6.78 -0.83 15.32
N LEU A 119 5.74 -1.31 16.03
CA LEU A 119 4.36 -1.30 15.53
C LEU A 119 3.84 0.12 15.28
N ALA A 120 4.15 1.08 16.16
CA ALA A 120 3.72 2.47 15.98
C ALA A 120 4.36 3.10 14.73
N VAL A 121 5.65 2.89 14.50
CA VAL A 121 6.34 3.36 13.28
C VAL A 121 5.76 2.72 12.03
N SER A 122 5.47 1.41 12.07
CA SER A 122 4.86 0.68 10.96
C SER A 122 3.45 1.19 10.67
N LEU A 123 2.67 1.50 11.70
CA LEU A 123 1.34 2.08 11.57
C LEU A 123 1.39 3.48 10.95
N LEU A 124 2.28 4.35 11.42
CA LEU A 124 2.46 5.69 10.87
C LEU A 124 2.81 5.65 9.38
N ARG A 125 3.74 4.76 9.00
CA ARG A 125 4.11 4.56 7.61
C ARG A 125 2.95 4.04 6.76
N SER A 126 2.20 3.06 7.27
CA SER A 126 1.03 2.51 6.58
C SER A 126 -0.05 3.57 6.38
N VAL A 127 -0.37 4.36 7.40
CA VAL A 127 -1.32 5.48 7.31
C VAL A 127 -0.85 6.53 6.30
N PHE A 128 0.43 6.88 6.30
CA PHE A 128 0.99 7.80 5.30
C PHE A 128 0.78 7.29 3.87
N LEU A 129 1.04 6.01 3.60
CA LEU A 129 0.83 5.41 2.28
C LEU A 129 -0.66 5.38 1.90
N VAL A 130 -1.56 5.10 2.84
CA VAL A 130 -3.02 5.17 2.64
C VAL A 130 -3.44 6.58 2.24
N LEU A 131 -2.98 7.60 2.95
CA LEU A 131 -3.28 9.00 2.64
C LEU A 131 -2.73 9.41 1.27
N LEU A 132 -1.53 8.97 0.93
CA LEU A 132 -0.92 9.21 -0.39
C LEU A 132 -1.74 8.53 -1.50
N CYS A 133 -2.16 7.27 -1.32
CA CYS A 133 -3.02 6.57 -2.26
C CYS A 133 -4.37 7.28 -2.44
N ALA A 134 -5.01 7.68 -1.34
CA ALA A 134 -6.30 8.37 -1.38
C ALA A 134 -6.20 9.72 -2.09
N TRP A 135 -5.13 10.47 -1.81
CA TRP A 135 -4.87 11.75 -2.48
C TRP A 135 -4.65 11.58 -3.98
N LEU A 136 -3.80 10.62 -4.38
CA LEU A 136 -3.55 10.34 -5.80
C LEU A 136 -4.82 9.85 -6.51
N LEU A 137 -5.62 9.03 -5.85
CA LEU A 137 -6.88 8.54 -6.40
C LEU A 137 -7.88 9.68 -6.61
N GLY A 138 -8.00 10.59 -5.65
CA GLY A 138 -8.83 11.80 -5.78
C GLY A 138 -8.43 12.67 -6.98
N ARG A 139 -7.12 12.87 -7.19
CA ARG A 139 -6.59 13.63 -8.34
C ARG A 139 -6.91 12.94 -9.68
N GLU A 140 -6.83 11.60 -9.75
CA GLU A 140 -7.22 10.88 -10.97
C GLU A 140 -8.72 11.04 -11.27
N TRP A 141 -9.57 11.01 -10.25
CA TRP A 141 -11.01 11.21 -10.41
C TRP A 141 -11.34 12.62 -10.94
N GLU A 142 -10.72 13.66 -10.39
CA GLU A 142 -10.89 15.05 -10.87
C GLU A 142 -10.55 15.17 -12.35
N LEU A 143 -9.42 14.58 -12.78
CA LEU A 143 -8.99 14.60 -14.19
C LEU A 143 -9.98 13.83 -15.10
N HIS A 144 -10.50 12.68 -14.66
CA HIS A 144 -11.51 11.94 -15.41
C HIS A 144 -12.84 12.68 -15.54
N TYR A 145 -13.28 13.39 -14.48
CA TYR A 145 -14.50 14.22 -14.54
C TYR A 145 -14.34 15.42 -15.47
N ALA A 146 -13.21 16.11 -15.41
CA ALA A 146 -12.92 17.23 -16.28
C ALA A 146 -12.90 16.84 -17.77
N ASP A 147 -12.29 15.68 -18.11
CA ASP A 147 -12.26 15.18 -19.49
C ASP A 147 -13.65 14.79 -20.01
N ARG A 148 -14.50 14.19 -19.15
CA ARG A 148 -15.88 13.87 -19.52
C ARG A 148 -16.73 15.12 -19.74
N ALA A 149 -16.61 16.13 -18.89
CA ALA A 149 -17.34 17.38 -19.02
C ALA A 149 -16.94 18.16 -20.29
N GLY A 150 -15.66 18.11 -20.68
CA GLY A 150 -15.18 18.72 -21.93
C GLY A 150 -15.63 18.02 -23.21
N ARG A 151 -15.98 16.72 -23.15
CA ARG A 151 -16.48 15.96 -24.31
C ARG A 151 -18.00 16.07 -24.55
N SER A 152 -18.72 16.62 -23.59
CA SER A 152 -20.19 16.77 -23.66
C SER A 152 -20.62 18.14 -24.22
N GLN A 153 -19.68 19.02 -24.58
CA GLN A 153 -19.91 20.31 -25.25
C GLN A 153 -19.47 20.25 -26.71
#